data_7fd5074999332995d4def5463e6cd5e1
#
_entry.id   7fd5074999332995d4def5463e6cd5e1
#
_cell.length_a   1.000
_cell.length_b   1.000
_cell.length_c   1.000
_cell.angle_alpha   90.00
_cell.angle_beta   90.00
_cell.angle_gamma   90.00
#
_symmetry.space_group_name_H-M   'P 1'
#
loop_
_entity.id
_entity.type
_entity.pdbx_description
1 polymer ?
#
loop_
_entity_poly.entity_id
_entity_poly.type
_entity_poly.pdbx_seq_one_letter_code
_entity_poly.pdbx_strand_id
1 'polypeptide(L)' 'MVPFIDRIEQLRAPVKATRSPLSPRELEVARLVAQGLTNKQIGETLFVSERTAENHVQHILLKLGFSNRSQVAAWSRE' A
#
# COMPACT_ATOMS: atom_id res chain seq x y z
N MET A 1 8.24 -21.61 -20.49
CA MET A 1 7.94 -20.31 -20.74
C MET A 1 7.21 -19.60 -19.65
N VAL A 2 7.51 -20.06 -18.50
CA VAL A 2 6.97 -19.42 -17.33
C VAL A 2 7.25 -17.92 -17.28
N PRO A 3 8.47 -17.47 -17.59
CA PRO A 3 8.74 -16.03 -17.54
C PRO A 3 7.84 -15.25 -18.47
N PHE A 4 7.48 -15.85 -19.56
CA PHE A 4 6.61 -15.21 -20.52
C PHE A 4 5.22 -15.03 -19.92
N ILE A 5 4.74 -16.05 -19.24
CA ILE A 5 3.42 -15.98 -18.59
C ILE A 5 3.44 -14.93 -17.50
N ASP A 6 4.52 -14.84 -16.77
CA ASP A 6 4.65 -13.85 -15.70
C ASP A 6 4.49 -12.45 -16.24
N ARG A 7 5.08 -12.18 -17.40
CA ARG A 7 4.96 -10.86 -17.98
C ARG A 7 3.53 -10.53 -18.36
N ILE A 8 2.79 -11.52 -18.82
CA ILE A 8 1.40 -11.31 -19.18
C ILE A 8 0.59 -10.94 -17.94
N GLU A 9 0.85 -11.60 -16.84
CA GLU A 9 0.16 -11.29 -15.61
C GLU A 9 0.47 -9.87 -15.15
N GLN A 10 1.70 -9.47 -15.29
CA GLN A 10 2.08 -8.11 -14.92
C GLN A 10 1.36 -7.08 -15.75
N LEU A 11 1.16 -7.37 -17.01
CA LEU A 11 0.47 -6.43 -17.89
C LEU A 11 -0.98 -6.23 -17.46
N ARG A 12 -1.56 -7.22 -16.82
CA ARG A 12 -2.93 -7.10 -16.36
C ARG A 12 -3.05 -6.46 -14.98
N ALA A 13 -1.94 -6.34 -14.28
CA ALA A 13 -1.96 -5.71 -12.97
C ALA A 13 -2.20 -4.21 -13.12
N PRO A 14 -2.82 -3.58 -12.11
CA PRO A 14 -2.96 -2.13 -12.13
C PRO A 14 -1.59 -1.48 -12.26
N VAL A 15 -1.56 -0.39 -13.01
CA VAL A 15 -0.30 0.31 -13.25
C VAL A 15 0.36 0.70 -11.94
N LYS A 16 -0.44 1.22 -11.01
CA LYS A 16 0.09 1.64 -9.71
C LYS A 16 0.77 0.48 -9.00
N ALA A 17 0.12 -0.69 -8.98
CA ALA A 17 0.70 -1.85 -8.31
C ALA A 17 1.98 -2.32 -8.99
N THR A 18 2.03 -2.22 -10.30
CA THR A 18 3.18 -2.65 -11.07
C THR A 18 4.38 -1.75 -10.86
N ARG A 19 4.14 -0.45 -10.76
CA ARG A 19 5.22 0.54 -10.68
C ARG A 19 5.54 0.99 -9.27
N SER A 20 4.70 0.63 -8.33
CA SER A 20 4.85 1.09 -6.96
C SER A 20 5.99 0.37 -6.26
N PRO A 21 6.76 1.06 -5.42
CA PRO A 21 7.75 0.41 -4.57
C PRO A 21 7.12 -0.31 -3.39
N LEU A 22 5.81 -0.20 -3.23
CA LEU A 22 5.13 -0.80 -2.10
C LEU A 22 4.81 -2.27 -2.34
N SER A 23 4.91 -3.07 -1.29
CA SER A 23 4.48 -4.45 -1.34
C SER A 23 2.94 -4.51 -1.44
N PRO A 24 2.38 -5.68 -1.79
CA PRO A 24 0.92 -5.79 -1.81
C PRO A 24 0.27 -5.42 -0.48
N ARG A 25 0.87 -5.81 0.64
CA ARG A 25 0.32 -5.46 1.95
C ARG A 25 0.37 -3.96 2.18
N GLU A 26 1.46 -3.32 1.80
CA GLU A 26 1.59 -1.88 1.95
C GLU A 26 0.58 -1.14 1.09
N LEU A 27 0.28 -1.67 -0.10
CA LEU A 27 -0.75 -1.08 -0.94
C LEU A 27 -2.12 -1.16 -0.27
N GLU A 28 -2.41 -2.28 0.39
CA GLU A 28 -3.65 -2.40 1.15
C GLU A 28 -3.72 -1.35 2.25
N VAL A 29 -2.62 -1.18 2.98
CA VAL A 29 -2.58 -0.19 4.04
C VAL A 29 -2.79 1.20 3.47
N ALA A 30 -2.16 1.51 2.34
CA ALA A 30 -2.31 2.81 1.72
C ALA A 30 -3.77 3.08 1.34
N ARG A 31 -4.46 2.07 0.84
CA ARG A 31 -5.88 2.23 0.50
C ARG A 31 -6.72 2.52 1.73
N LEU A 32 -6.42 1.83 2.84
CA LEU A 32 -7.16 2.06 4.07
C LEU A 32 -6.88 3.44 4.63
N VAL A 33 -5.65 3.92 4.49
CA VAL A 33 -5.33 5.30 4.86
C VAL A 33 -6.16 6.26 4.03
N ALA A 34 -6.30 5.97 2.74
CA ALA A 34 -7.09 6.83 1.85
C ALA A 34 -8.56 6.84 2.25
N GLN A 35 -9.05 5.78 2.86
CA GLN A 35 -10.43 5.70 3.33
C GLN A 35 -10.62 6.42 4.67
N GLY A 36 -9.54 6.92 5.26
CA GLY A 36 -9.64 7.65 6.50
C GLY A 36 -9.54 6.82 7.76
N LEU A 37 -9.11 5.57 7.65
CA LEU A 37 -9.00 4.71 8.82
C LEU A 37 -7.81 5.12 9.68
N THR A 38 -7.97 4.95 10.99
CA THR A 38 -6.87 5.13 11.92
C THR A 38 -5.99 3.89 11.91
N ASN A 39 -4.81 3.99 12.53
CA ASN A 39 -3.93 2.84 12.63
C ASN A 39 -4.60 1.68 13.37
N LYS A 40 -5.39 2.00 14.39
CA LYS A 40 -6.12 0.98 15.11
C LYS A 40 -7.12 0.27 14.21
N GLN A 41 -7.86 1.03 13.41
CA GLN A 41 -8.84 0.48 12.49
C GLN A 41 -8.16 -0.35 11.40
N ILE A 42 -7.02 0.13 10.92
CA ILE A 42 -6.26 -0.62 9.93
C ILE A 42 -5.82 -1.96 10.51
N GLY A 43 -5.33 -1.93 11.76
CA GLY A 43 -4.93 -3.17 12.41
C GLY A 43 -6.08 -4.15 12.54
N GLU A 44 -7.25 -3.64 12.90
CA GLU A 44 -8.43 -4.49 13.02
C GLU A 44 -8.84 -5.08 11.69
N THR A 45 -8.76 -4.28 10.64
CA THR A 45 -9.15 -4.73 9.31
C THR A 45 -8.22 -5.81 8.77
N LEU A 46 -6.93 -5.67 9.02
CA LEU A 46 -5.92 -6.58 8.50
C LEU A 46 -5.51 -7.66 9.50
N PHE A 47 -6.11 -7.65 10.68
CA PHE A 47 -5.81 -8.64 11.72
C PHE A 47 -4.36 -8.57 12.17
N VAL A 48 -3.86 -7.35 12.33
CA VAL A 48 -2.53 -7.10 12.88
C VAL A 48 -2.67 -6.09 14.00
N SER A 49 -1.62 -5.94 14.82
CA SER A 49 -1.66 -4.98 15.91
C SER A 49 -1.64 -3.56 15.37
N GLU A 50 -2.07 -2.63 16.22
CA GLU A 50 -2.00 -1.21 15.86
C GLU A 50 -0.56 -0.81 15.60
N ARG A 51 0.38 -1.34 16.39
CA ARG A 51 1.78 -1.04 16.20
C ARG A 51 2.28 -1.50 14.84
N THR A 52 1.85 -2.68 14.42
CA THR A 52 2.23 -3.18 13.10
C THR A 52 1.65 -2.31 12.01
N ALA A 53 0.40 -1.89 12.18
CA ALA A 53 -0.21 -0.98 11.20
C ALA A 53 0.57 0.32 11.13
N GLU A 54 0.97 0.86 12.27
CA GLU A 54 1.75 2.08 12.31
C GLU A 54 3.08 1.90 11.56
N ASN A 55 3.73 0.75 11.77
CA ASN A 55 4.99 0.48 11.08
C ASN A 55 4.80 0.42 9.57
N HIS A 56 3.71 -0.17 9.13
CA HIS A 56 3.41 -0.20 7.69
C HIS A 56 3.27 1.21 7.14
N VAL A 57 2.55 2.07 7.86
CA VAL A 57 2.36 3.45 7.42
C VAL A 57 3.70 4.16 7.34
N GLN A 58 4.54 3.98 8.35
CA GLN A 58 5.86 4.62 8.36
C GLN A 58 6.70 4.16 7.18
N HIS A 59 6.69 2.87 6.88
CA HIS A 59 7.44 2.35 5.75
C HIS A 59 6.95 2.93 4.44
N ILE A 60 5.63 3.10 4.31
CA ILE A 60 5.05 3.68 3.11
C ILE A 60 5.54 5.12 2.95
N LEU A 61 5.51 5.89 4.03
CA LEU A 61 5.97 7.27 3.98
C LEU A 61 7.43 7.34 3.52
N LEU A 62 8.27 6.48 4.07
CA LEU A 62 9.68 6.46 3.71
C LEU A 62 9.90 6.06 2.26
N LYS A 63 9.18 5.04 1.82
CA LYS A 63 9.37 4.54 0.45
C LYS A 63 8.91 5.53 -0.59
N LEU A 64 7.86 6.28 -0.30
CA LEU A 64 7.32 7.24 -1.25
C LEU A 64 7.87 8.65 -1.05
N GLY A 65 8.67 8.84 0.00
CA GLY A 65 9.23 10.16 0.25
C GLY A 65 8.20 11.17 0.72
N PHE A 66 7.15 10.70 1.41
CA PHE A 66 6.08 11.57 1.90
C PHE A 66 6.31 11.92 3.36
N SER A 67 5.70 13.04 3.76
CA SER A 67 5.85 13.54 5.12
C SER A 67 4.65 13.22 6.01
N ASN A 68 3.49 12.94 5.44
CA ASN A 68 2.29 12.73 6.23
C ASN A 68 1.31 11.81 5.50
N ARG A 69 0.30 11.38 6.26
CA ARG A 69 -0.70 10.43 5.76
C ARG A 69 -1.54 11.01 4.63
N SER A 70 -1.77 12.31 4.65
CA SER A 70 -2.59 12.93 3.61
C SER A 70 -1.96 12.73 2.23
N GLN A 71 -0.65 12.78 2.17
CA GLN A 71 0.06 12.55 0.91
C GLN A 71 -0.13 11.12 0.44
N VAL A 72 -0.11 10.16 1.36
CA VAL A 72 -0.35 8.77 1.03
C VAL A 72 -1.76 8.60 0.49
N ALA A 73 -2.73 9.23 1.14
CA ALA A 73 -4.13 9.13 0.73
C ALA A 73 -4.32 9.68 -0.67
N ALA A 74 -3.73 10.84 -0.95
CA ALA A 74 -3.84 11.44 -2.28
C ALA A 74 -3.20 10.55 -3.33
N TRP A 75 -2.03 10.01 -3.03
CA TRP A 75 -1.32 9.12 -3.94
C TRP A 75 -2.14 7.87 -4.24
N SER A 76 -2.77 7.32 -3.22
CA SER A 76 -3.51 6.06 -3.35
C SER A 76 -4.77 6.21 -4.18
N ARG A 77 -5.31 7.42 -4.27
CA ARG A 77 -6.53 7.67 -5.03
C ARG A 77 -6.29 7.82 -6.52
N GLU A 78 -5.07 8.01 -6.91
CA GLU A 78 -4.76 8.24 -8.32
C GLU A 78 -4.77 6.94 -9.15
#